data_2da36a14ea8c7c7c5bd7d70625cdc172
#
_entry.id   2da36a14ea8c7c7c5bd7d70625cdc172
#
_cell.length_a   1.000
_cell.length_b   1.000
_cell.length_c   1.000
_cell.angle_alpha   90.00
_cell.angle_beta   90.00
_cell.angle_gamma   90.00
#
_symmetry.space_group_name_H-M   'P 1'
#
loop_
_entity.id
_entity.type
_entity.pdbx_description
1 polymer ?
#
loop_
_entity_poly.entity_id
_entity_poly.type
_entity_poly.pdbx_seq_one_letter_code
_entity_poly.pdbx_strand_id
1 'polypeptide(L)'
;RSTPIKSSAASDVYKRQTSFLSLSLGFSTAVMIYMSFANLFASSLQTLANIHGKDDGTLHSTLSFFGGIVLILLIDKLIPHYENPHEMHRVEEMSLKEERKTEIKPQLLRVDVVTALVLAIHNFPEGMVTFLAALKDINIAIPIACAIAIHNIPEGISVSVPIYYATGNRKRAFWLSFLSGLAEPVGAVIGYLILAPFLNDHVFGVIFGMIAGIMVFISLDELLPAAEEYGKHHHTIYGLVAGMAVMALNLLMLC
;
A
#
# COMPACT_ATOMS: atom_id res chain seq x y z
N ARG A 1 -23.08 -28.91 29.23
CA ARG A 1 -22.98 -27.46 29.57
C ARG A 1 -21.57 -27.01 29.22
N SER A 2 -21.40 -26.44 28.03
CA SER A 2 -20.16 -25.78 27.59
C SER A 2 -20.04 -24.45 28.35
N THR A 3 -18.94 -24.26 29.03
CA THR A 3 -18.68 -23.12 29.89
C THR A 3 -18.55 -21.82 29.08
N PRO A 4 -19.23 -20.71 29.47
CA PRO A 4 -19.20 -19.40 28.77
C PRO A 4 -17.80 -18.75 28.66
N ILE A 5 -16.83 -19.25 29.43
CA ILE A 5 -15.46 -18.67 29.53
C ILE A 5 -14.63 -18.84 28.24
N LYS A 6 -14.84 -19.93 27.46
CA LYS A 6 -14.10 -20.12 26.19
C LYS A 6 -14.55 -19.16 25.07
N SER A 7 -15.81 -18.72 25.09
CA SER A 7 -16.33 -17.79 24.08
C SER A 7 -15.88 -16.33 24.31
N SER A 8 -15.72 -15.90 25.57
CA SER A 8 -15.24 -14.57 25.90
C SER A 8 -13.75 -14.37 25.56
N ALA A 9 -12.90 -15.35 25.89
CA ALA A 9 -11.47 -15.28 25.59
C ALA A 9 -11.20 -15.28 24.07
N ALA A 10 -11.92 -16.09 23.30
CA ALA A 10 -11.83 -16.09 21.83
C ALA A 10 -12.30 -14.74 21.23
N SER A 11 -13.40 -14.17 21.74
CA SER A 11 -13.89 -12.86 21.35
C SER A 11 -12.90 -11.73 21.69
N ASP A 12 -12.23 -11.79 22.84
CA ASP A 12 -11.25 -10.78 23.25
C ASP A 12 -9.96 -10.86 22.42
N VAL A 13 -9.50 -12.06 22.09
CA VAL A 13 -8.35 -12.26 21.17
C VAL A 13 -8.68 -11.73 19.78
N TYR A 14 -9.86 -12.03 19.26
CA TYR A 14 -10.33 -11.53 17.98
C TYR A 14 -10.41 -10.00 17.92
N LYS A 15 -11.01 -9.37 18.94
CA LYS A 15 -11.11 -7.91 19.06
C LYS A 15 -9.74 -7.21 19.13
N ARG A 16 -8.77 -7.81 19.79
CA ARG A 16 -7.40 -7.27 19.86
C ARG A 16 -6.69 -7.34 18.51
N GLN A 17 -6.88 -8.44 17.78
CA GLN A 17 -6.26 -8.62 16.46
C GLN A 17 -6.83 -7.66 15.43
N THR A 18 -8.16 -7.48 15.39
CA THR A 18 -8.80 -6.52 14.47
C THR A 18 -8.42 -5.07 14.79
N SER A 19 -8.33 -4.71 16.08
CA SER A 19 -7.89 -3.37 16.49
C SER A 19 -6.43 -3.10 16.11
N PHE A 20 -5.55 -4.10 16.24
CA PHE A 20 -4.16 -3.99 15.84
C PHE A 20 -4.04 -3.84 14.31
N LEU A 21 -4.80 -4.61 13.55
CA LEU A 21 -4.81 -4.53 12.09
C LEU A 21 -5.31 -3.15 11.61
N SER A 22 -6.40 -2.64 12.19
CA SER A 22 -6.94 -1.31 11.90
C SER A 22 -5.91 -0.19 12.18
N LEU A 23 -5.23 -0.26 13.34
CA LEU A 23 -4.18 0.69 13.69
C LEU A 23 -2.99 0.61 12.72
N SER A 24 -2.58 -0.60 12.35
CA SER A 24 -1.46 -0.83 11.44
C SER A 24 -1.76 -0.34 10.02
N LEU A 25 -2.97 -0.60 9.50
CA LEU A 25 -3.40 -0.13 8.19
C LEU A 25 -3.56 1.39 8.16
N GLY A 26 -4.16 1.99 9.20
CA GLY A 26 -4.21 3.44 9.33
C GLY A 26 -2.81 4.09 9.37
N PHE A 27 -1.87 3.45 10.07
CA PHE A 27 -0.47 3.88 10.10
C PHE A 27 0.15 3.84 8.69
N SER A 28 0.02 2.72 7.97
CA SER A 28 0.53 2.56 6.61
C SER A 28 -0.07 3.61 5.66
N THR A 29 -1.39 3.79 5.69
CA THR A 29 -2.11 4.82 4.91
C THR A 29 -1.49 6.21 5.11
N ALA A 30 -1.24 6.59 6.36
CA ALA A 30 -0.71 7.91 6.67
C ALA A 30 0.74 8.09 6.23
N VAL A 31 1.58 7.06 6.37
CA VAL A 31 2.97 7.10 5.89
C VAL A 31 2.97 7.28 4.37
N MET A 32 2.16 6.52 3.62
CA MET A 32 2.07 6.63 2.17
C MET A 32 1.57 8.01 1.72
N ILE A 33 0.49 8.53 2.31
CA ILE A 33 -0.05 9.86 1.95
C ILE A 33 0.99 10.95 2.26
N TYR A 34 1.60 10.91 3.45
CA TYR A 34 2.60 11.91 3.84
C TYR A 34 3.82 11.88 2.92
N MET A 35 4.35 10.70 2.63
CA MET A 35 5.47 10.51 1.70
C MET A 35 5.11 11.01 0.30
N SER A 36 3.91 10.72 -0.17
CA SER A 36 3.46 11.14 -1.50
C SER A 36 3.47 12.64 -1.66
N PHE A 37 2.99 13.39 -0.67
CA PHE A 37 2.97 14.86 -0.76
C PHE A 37 4.29 15.51 -0.35
N ALA A 38 4.89 15.07 0.76
CA ALA A 38 6.06 15.74 1.33
C ALA A 38 7.37 15.39 0.60
N ASN A 39 7.47 14.22 0.01
CA ASN A 39 8.68 13.78 -0.72
C ASN A 39 8.46 13.77 -2.23
N LEU A 40 7.53 12.93 -2.73
CA LEU A 40 7.43 12.67 -4.17
C LEU A 40 6.86 13.87 -4.94
N PHE A 41 5.71 14.37 -4.52
CA PHE A 41 5.08 15.50 -5.19
C PHE A 41 5.90 16.79 -5.01
N ALA A 42 6.48 17.01 -3.83
CA ALA A 42 7.40 18.12 -3.59
C ALA A 42 8.64 18.06 -4.49
N SER A 43 9.24 16.87 -4.65
CA SER A 43 10.38 16.66 -5.56
C SER A 43 9.98 16.85 -7.03
N SER A 44 8.78 16.42 -7.42
CA SER A 44 8.21 16.69 -8.74
C SER A 44 8.09 18.20 -9.00
N LEU A 45 7.45 18.92 -8.08
CA LEU A 45 7.27 20.37 -8.16
C LEU A 45 8.61 21.09 -8.28
N GLN A 46 9.57 20.77 -7.42
CA GLN A 46 10.88 21.41 -7.43
C GLN A 46 11.63 21.13 -8.74
N THR A 47 11.64 19.86 -9.18
CA THR A 47 12.36 19.44 -10.38
C THR A 47 11.77 20.10 -11.63
N LEU A 48 10.45 20.07 -11.81
CA LEU A 48 9.79 20.63 -12.99
C LEU A 48 9.76 22.15 -12.98
N ALA A 49 9.67 22.78 -11.80
CA ALA A 49 9.78 24.24 -11.70
C ALA A 49 11.19 24.76 -12.05
N ASN A 50 12.23 23.99 -11.74
CA ASN A 50 13.60 24.34 -12.13
C ASN A 50 13.82 24.30 -13.65
N ILE A 51 13.08 23.46 -14.37
CA ILE A 51 13.20 23.30 -15.83
C ILE A 51 12.31 24.30 -16.59
N HIS A 52 11.05 24.42 -16.17
CA HIS A 52 10.01 25.13 -16.93
C HIS A 52 9.59 26.47 -16.31
N GLY A 53 10.15 26.85 -15.16
CA GLY A 53 9.66 27.96 -14.36
C GLY A 53 8.52 27.53 -13.41
N LYS A 54 8.20 28.41 -12.46
CA LYS A 54 7.30 28.07 -11.35
C LYS A 54 5.90 27.66 -11.81
N ASP A 55 5.28 28.43 -12.70
CA ASP A 55 3.88 28.25 -13.09
C ASP A 55 3.72 27.00 -13.97
N ASP A 56 4.52 26.86 -15.01
CA ASP A 56 4.49 25.70 -15.91
C ASP A 56 4.96 24.43 -15.20
N GLY A 57 5.97 24.50 -14.36
CA GLY A 57 6.42 23.37 -13.55
C GLY A 57 5.35 22.87 -12.59
N THR A 58 4.61 23.78 -11.95
CA THR A 58 3.47 23.43 -11.10
C THR A 58 2.35 22.76 -11.90
N LEU A 59 2.06 23.29 -13.10
CA LEU A 59 1.06 22.69 -13.99
C LEU A 59 1.47 21.27 -14.39
N HIS A 60 2.70 21.06 -14.84
CA HIS A 60 3.19 19.73 -15.24
C HIS A 60 3.17 18.74 -14.08
N SER A 61 3.59 19.14 -12.88
CA SER A 61 3.55 18.29 -11.68
C SER A 61 2.12 17.90 -11.31
N THR A 62 1.20 18.87 -11.36
CA THR A 62 -0.22 18.64 -11.05
C THR A 62 -0.85 17.71 -12.09
N LEU A 63 -0.58 17.91 -13.37
CA LEU A 63 -1.07 17.03 -14.43
C LEU A 63 -0.49 15.61 -14.29
N SER A 64 0.78 15.50 -13.92
CA SER A 64 1.41 14.19 -13.67
C SER A 64 0.76 13.47 -12.48
N PHE A 65 0.48 14.19 -11.38
CA PHE A 65 -0.18 13.64 -10.20
C PHE A 65 -1.58 13.08 -10.55
N PHE A 66 -2.42 13.87 -11.19
CA PHE A 66 -3.75 13.40 -11.60
C PHE A 66 -3.67 12.36 -12.73
N GLY A 67 -2.66 12.43 -13.59
CA GLY A 67 -2.38 11.39 -14.58
C GLY A 67 -2.08 10.04 -13.93
N GLY A 68 -1.35 10.03 -12.81
CA GLY A 68 -1.12 8.83 -11.99
C GLY A 68 -2.42 8.26 -11.40
N ILE A 69 -3.29 9.12 -10.86
CA ILE A 69 -4.61 8.71 -10.36
C ILE A 69 -5.46 8.10 -11.49
N VAL A 70 -5.50 8.73 -12.64
CA VAL A 70 -6.25 8.19 -13.79
C VAL A 70 -5.68 6.86 -14.27
N LEU A 71 -4.36 6.72 -14.28
CA LEU A 71 -3.69 5.49 -14.69
C LEU A 71 -4.09 4.33 -13.78
N ILE A 72 -4.02 4.50 -12.45
CA ILE A 72 -4.37 3.43 -11.52
C ILE A 72 -5.87 3.11 -11.56
N LEU A 73 -6.74 4.11 -11.70
CA LEU A 73 -8.18 3.92 -11.92
C LEU A 73 -8.49 3.09 -13.18
N LEU A 74 -7.72 3.27 -14.24
CA LEU A 74 -7.87 2.47 -15.46
C LEU A 74 -7.40 1.03 -15.24
N ILE A 75 -6.30 0.84 -14.50
CA ILE A 75 -5.80 -0.50 -14.15
C ILE A 75 -6.82 -1.23 -13.28
N ASP A 76 -7.38 -0.55 -12.26
CA ASP A 76 -8.39 -1.11 -11.38
C ASP A 76 -9.64 -1.58 -12.14
N LYS A 77 -10.12 -0.80 -13.10
CA LYS A 77 -11.25 -1.19 -13.96
C LYS A 77 -10.98 -2.41 -14.86
N LEU A 78 -9.74 -2.77 -15.09
CA LEU A 78 -9.38 -3.98 -15.84
C LEU A 78 -9.42 -5.24 -14.97
N ILE A 79 -9.47 -5.09 -13.64
CA ILE A 79 -9.60 -6.19 -12.68
C ILE A 79 -11.10 -6.53 -12.57
N PRO A 80 -11.52 -7.79 -12.77
CA PRO A 80 -12.94 -8.17 -12.70
C PRO A 80 -13.54 -7.92 -11.31
N HIS A 81 -14.70 -7.27 -11.22
CA HIS A 81 -15.36 -6.89 -9.95
C HIS A 81 -15.56 -8.04 -8.96
N TYR A 82 -15.91 -9.24 -9.42
CA TYR A 82 -16.12 -10.40 -8.54
C TYR A 82 -14.82 -11.05 -8.02
N GLU A 83 -13.69 -10.64 -8.56
CA GLU A 83 -12.33 -11.05 -8.14
C GLU A 83 -11.57 -9.85 -7.55
N ASN A 84 -12.19 -8.66 -7.51
CA ASN A 84 -11.54 -7.44 -7.05
C ASN A 84 -11.35 -7.50 -5.52
N PRO A 85 -10.11 -7.59 -5.02
CA PRO A 85 -9.83 -7.60 -3.58
C PRO A 85 -10.04 -6.23 -2.93
N HIS A 86 -10.24 -5.17 -3.73
CA HIS A 86 -10.62 -3.84 -3.28
C HIS A 86 -12.07 -3.85 -2.72
N GLU A 87 -12.93 -4.78 -3.17
CA GLU A 87 -14.21 -5.06 -2.52
C GLU A 87 -13.99 -5.98 -1.31
N MET A 88 -13.88 -5.39 -0.15
CA MET A 88 -13.65 -6.09 1.10
C MET A 88 -14.77 -7.04 1.46
N HIS A 89 -14.45 -8.32 1.53
CA HIS A 89 -15.34 -9.31 2.12
C HIS A 89 -15.23 -9.24 3.64
N ARG A 90 -16.33 -8.96 4.32
CA ARG A 90 -16.41 -8.93 5.79
C ARG A 90 -15.87 -10.23 6.39
N VAL A 91 -15.06 -10.11 7.43
CA VAL A 91 -14.54 -11.27 8.18
C VAL A 91 -15.67 -12.18 8.68
N GLU A 92 -16.85 -11.61 8.93
CA GLU A 92 -18.08 -12.34 9.27
C GLU A 92 -18.58 -13.23 8.13
N GLU A 93 -18.45 -12.83 6.87
CA GLU A 93 -18.77 -13.66 5.71
C GLU A 93 -17.79 -14.82 5.55
N MET A 94 -16.53 -14.65 5.95
CA MET A 94 -15.55 -15.72 6.01
C MET A 94 -15.91 -16.77 7.09
N SER A 95 -16.44 -16.35 8.24
CA SER A 95 -16.86 -17.25 9.31
C SER A 95 -18.12 -18.04 8.97
N LEU A 96 -19.08 -17.44 8.26
CA LEU A 96 -20.28 -18.12 7.76
C LEU A 96 -19.99 -19.12 6.64
N LYS A 97 -18.89 -18.94 5.90
CA LYS A 97 -18.40 -19.91 4.91
C LYS A 97 -17.73 -21.13 5.55
N GLU A 98 -17.39 -21.08 6.84
CA GLU A 98 -16.80 -22.23 7.55
C GLU A 98 -17.80 -23.39 7.74
N GLU A 99 -19.09 -23.12 7.81
CA GLU A 99 -20.14 -24.14 7.87
C GLU A 99 -20.44 -24.84 6.52
N ARG A 100 -19.99 -24.26 5.37
CA ARG A 100 -20.16 -24.81 4.02
C ARG A 100 -18.87 -25.42 3.44
N LYS A 101 -18.08 -26.07 4.25
CA LYS A 101 -16.70 -26.52 3.95
C LYS A 101 -16.49 -27.47 2.74
N THR A 102 -17.53 -27.92 2.04
CA THR A 102 -17.39 -28.97 1.01
C THR A 102 -17.25 -28.45 -0.43
N GLU A 103 -17.58 -27.17 -0.73
CA GLU A 103 -17.59 -26.67 -2.11
C GLU A 103 -16.66 -25.46 -2.38
N ILE A 104 -15.91 -24.97 -1.39
CA ILE A 104 -15.30 -23.63 -1.39
C ILE A 104 -13.79 -23.62 -1.73
N LYS A 105 -13.13 -24.79 -1.85
CA LYS A 105 -11.67 -24.85 -2.05
C LYS A 105 -11.13 -24.13 -3.31
N PRO A 106 -11.78 -24.15 -4.49
CA PRO A 106 -11.25 -23.44 -5.66
C PRO A 106 -11.40 -21.93 -5.60
N GLN A 107 -12.48 -21.43 -4.99
CA GLN A 107 -12.78 -19.99 -4.92
C GLN A 107 -11.88 -19.25 -3.91
N LEU A 108 -11.60 -19.87 -2.74
CA LEU A 108 -10.67 -19.29 -1.75
C LEU A 108 -9.23 -19.22 -2.28
N LEU A 109 -8.82 -20.19 -3.11
CA LEU A 109 -7.50 -20.18 -3.77
C LEU A 109 -7.34 -19.02 -4.74
N ARG A 110 -8.41 -18.60 -5.41
CA ARG A 110 -8.41 -17.45 -6.32
C ARG A 110 -8.30 -16.13 -5.58
N VAL A 111 -9.06 -15.92 -4.52
CA VAL A 111 -9.03 -14.70 -3.71
C VAL A 111 -7.63 -14.45 -3.16
N ASP A 112 -6.96 -15.45 -2.61
CA ASP A 112 -5.61 -15.31 -2.06
C ASP A 112 -4.58 -14.85 -3.11
N VAL A 113 -4.66 -15.42 -4.33
CA VAL A 113 -3.73 -15.09 -5.43
C VAL A 113 -4.02 -13.70 -5.98
N VAL A 114 -5.29 -13.33 -6.11
CA VAL A 114 -5.67 -12.00 -6.60
C VAL A 114 -5.27 -10.91 -5.61
N THR A 115 -5.48 -11.12 -4.30
CA THR A 115 -5.00 -10.20 -3.26
C THR A 115 -3.48 -10.01 -3.34
N ALA A 116 -2.71 -11.09 -3.46
CA ALA A 116 -1.26 -11.00 -3.60
C ALA A 116 -0.83 -10.28 -4.89
N LEU A 117 -1.58 -10.45 -5.99
CA LEU A 117 -1.32 -9.79 -7.27
C LEU A 117 -1.57 -8.29 -7.18
N VAL A 118 -2.68 -7.88 -6.56
CA VAL A 118 -3.01 -6.46 -6.40
C VAL A 118 -1.96 -5.76 -5.56
N LEU A 119 -1.55 -6.36 -4.46
CA LEU A 119 -0.46 -5.83 -3.65
C LEU A 119 0.88 -5.81 -4.38
N ALA A 120 1.13 -6.74 -5.29
CA ALA A 120 2.29 -6.67 -6.18
C ALA A 120 2.22 -5.47 -7.14
N ILE A 121 1.03 -5.11 -7.60
CA ILE A 121 0.80 -3.91 -8.42
C ILE A 121 1.08 -2.62 -7.64
N HIS A 122 0.79 -2.59 -6.33
CA HIS A 122 1.14 -1.48 -5.45
C HIS A 122 2.66 -1.34 -5.24
N ASN A 123 3.30 -2.43 -4.88
CA ASN A 123 4.71 -2.45 -4.52
C ASN A 123 5.62 -2.18 -5.73
N PHE A 124 5.13 -2.40 -6.95
CA PHE A 124 5.89 -2.13 -8.16
C PHE A 124 6.27 -0.64 -8.35
N PRO A 125 5.34 0.34 -8.24
CA PRO A 125 5.68 1.77 -8.26
C PRO A 125 6.61 2.18 -7.12
N GLU A 126 6.49 1.59 -5.94
CA GLU A 126 7.33 1.90 -4.78
C GLU A 126 8.78 1.49 -5.00
N GLY A 127 9.01 0.28 -5.52
CA GLY A 127 10.33 -0.15 -5.91
C GLY A 127 10.94 0.73 -7.00
N MET A 128 10.13 1.11 -7.99
CA MET A 128 10.57 1.99 -9.07
C MET A 128 10.98 3.37 -8.54
N VAL A 129 10.19 3.99 -7.66
CA VAL A 129 10.50 5.33 -7.13
C VAL A 129 11.71 5.33 -6.23
N THR A 130 11.88 4.30 -5.37
CA THR A 130 13.05 4.16 -4.49
C THR A 130 14.33 4.09 -5.31
N PHE A 131 14.32 3.30 -6.36
CA PHE A 131 15.49 3.13 -7.22
C PHE A 131 15.78 4.39 -8.04
N LEU A 132 14.77 5.03 -8.62
CA LEU A 132 14.92 6.28 -9.36
C LEU A 132 15.41 7.42 -8.46
N ALA A 133 14.91 7.51 -7.23
CA ALA A 133 15.41 8.46 -6.25
C ALA A 133 16.90 8.24 -5.96
N ALA A 134 17.34 6.98 -5.80
CA ALA A 134 18.73 6.64 -5.56
C ALA A 134 19.65 6.98 -6.74
N LEU A 135 19.16 6.89 -7.97
CA LEU A 135 19.92 7.32 -9.16
C LEU A 135 20.05 8.85 -9.24
N LYS A 136 19.05 9.58 -8.73
CA LYS A 136 19.06 11.04 -8.78
C LYS A 136 19.91 11.64 -7.66
N ASP A 137 19.60 11.30 -6.42
CA ASP A 137 20.29 11.78 -5.22
C ASP A 137 20.05 10.82 -4.06
N ILE A 138 21.12 10.34 -3.46
CA ILE A 138 21.06 9.43 -2.31
C ILE A 138 20.38 10.07 -1.10
N ASN A 139 20.47 11.40 -0.94
CA ASN A 139 19.81 12.12 0.15
C ASN A 139 18.29 12.16 -0.01
N ILE A 140 17.78 12.10 -1.24
CA ILE A 140 16.35 11.94 -1.51
C ILE A 140 15.92 10.48 -1.33
N ALA A 141 16.78 9.55 -1.71
CA ALA A 141 16.46 8.13 -1.67
C ALA A 141 16.36 7.56 -0.26
N ILE A 142 17.22 7.98 0.67
CA ILE A 142 17.26 7.45 2.04
C ILE A 142 15.94 7.68 2.78
N PRO A 143 15.36 8.91 2.85
CA PRO A 143 14.05 9.12 3.47
C PRO A 143 12.93 8.31 2.83
N ILE A 144 12.93 8.20 1.49
CA ILE A 144 11.92 7.41 0.75
C ILE A 144 12.06 5.93 1.08
N ALA A 145 13.26 5.37 1.02
CA ALA A 145 13.50 3.96 1.34
C ALA A 145 13.15 3.62 2.80
N CYS A 146 13.47 4.51 3.75
CA CYS A 146 13.09 4.32 5.14
C CYS A 146 11.57 4.37 5.33
N ALA A 147 10.88 5.28 4.67
CA ALA A 147 9.42 5.36 4.71
C ALA A 147 8.78 4.08 4.17
N ILE A 148 9.25 3.61 3.01
CA ILE A 148 8.77 2.37 2.38
C ILE A 148 9.02 1.17 3.30
N ALA A 149 10.21 1.02 3.85
CA ALA A 149 10.51 -0.07 4.78
C ALA A 149 9.60 -0.06 6.03
N ILE A 150 9.25 1.11 6.54
CA ILE A 150 8.40 1.25 7.73
C ILE A 150 6.96 0.85 7.44
N HIS A 151 6.37 1.27 6.31
CA HIS A 151 4.98 0.94 6.01
C HIS A 151 4.79 -0.46 5.40
N ASN A 152 5.81 -1.05 4.81
CA ASN A 152 5.76 -2.42 4.30
C ASN A 152 5.53 -3.48 5.39
N ILE A 153 5.93 -3.20 6.65
CA ILE A 153 5.63 -4.10 7.76
C ILE A 153 4.12 -4.23 8.00
N PRO A 154 3.35 -3.14 8.22
CA PRO A 154 1.88 -3.19 8.27
C PRO A 154 1.23 -3.80 7.03
N GLU A 155 1.75 -3.50 5.85
CA GLU A 155 1.24 -4.03 4.59
C GLU A 155 1.42 -5.55 4.49
N GLY A 156 2.59 -6.08 4.79
CA GLY A 156 2.81 -7.51 4.87
C GLY A 156 1.91 -8.23 5.88
N ILE A 157 1.56 -7.56 6.99
CA ILE A 157 0.59 -8.06 7.97
C ILE A 157 -0.82 -8.08 7.37
N SER A 158 -1.22 -7.04 6.65
CA SER A 158 -2.54 -6.93 6.00
C SER A 158 -2.79 -8.03 4.98
N VAL A 159 -1.74 -8.48 4.29
CA VAL A 159 -1.77 -9.64 3.38
C VAL A 159 -1.80 -10.97 4.13
N SER A 160 -0.85 -11.16 5.03
CA SER A 160 -0.61 -12.46 5.65
C SER A 160 -1.75 -12.89 6.60
N VAL A 161 -2.37 -11.94 7.31
CA VAL A 161 -3.40 -12.23 8.30
C VAL A 161 -4.68 -12.79 7.66
N PRO A 162 -5.32 -12.15 6.67
CA PRO A 162 -6.49 -12.71 6.00
C PRO A 162 -6.22 -14.07 5.35
N ILE A 163 -5.08 -14.23 4.68
CA ILE A 163 -4.69 -15.50 4.05
C ILE A 163 -4.55 -16.62 5.09
N TYR A 164 -3.96 -16.31 6.25
CA TYR A 164 -3.84 -17.29 7.34
C TYR A 164 -5.21 -17.68 7.88
N TYR A 165 -6.13 -16.73 8.08
CA TYR A 165 -7.49 -17.04 8.55
C TYR A 165 -8.28 -17.86 7.53
N ALA A 166 -8.16 -17.54 6.25
CA ALA A 166 -8.86 -18.26 5.19
C ALA A 166 -8.33 -19.69 4.99
N THR A 167 -7.01 -19.92 5.16
CA THR A 167 -6.36 -21.18 4.79
C THR A 167 -5.92 -22.04 5.98
N GLY A 168 -5.75 -21.45 7.18
CA GLY A 168 -5.12 -22.08 8.34
C GLY A 168 -3.63 -22.39 8.13
N ASN A 169 -3.03 -21.95 7.03
CA ASN A 169 -1.68 -22.34 6.61
C ASN A 169 -0.69 -21.19 6.70
N ARG A 170 0.14 -21.18 7.75
CA ARG A 170 1.16 -20.15 7.98
C ARG A 170 2.19 -20.05 6.85
N LYS A 171 2.60 -21.17 6.27
CA LYS A 171 3.59 -21.17 5.18
C LYS A 171 3.02 -20.50 3.94
N ARG A 172 1.76 -20.76 3.63
CA ARG A 172 1.08 -20.14 2.50
C ARG A 172 0.93 -18.62 2.70
N ALA A 173 0.46 -18.19 3.87
CA ALA A 173 0.36 -16.78 4.21
C ALA A 173 1.72 -16.06 4.09
N PHE A 174 2.78 -16.65 4.64
CA PHE A 174 4.14 -16.12 4.52
C PHE A 174 4.61 -16.00 3.07
N TRP A 175 4.49 -17.07 2.28
CA TRP A 175 4.99 -17.05 0.90
C TRP A 175 4.23 -16.10 -0.02
N LEU A 176 2.90 -15.97 0.13
CA LEU A 176 2.13 -15.02 -0.67
C LEU A 176 2.44 -13.57 -0.30
N SER A 177 2.58 -13.26 1.00
CA SER A 177 3.02 -11.95 1.45
C SER A 177 4.45 -11.62 1.00
N PHE A 178 5.37 -12.59 1.07
CA PHE A 178 6.74 -12.43 0.60
C PHE A 178 6.81 -12.19 -0.91
N LEU A 179 6.02 -12.93 -1.69
CA LEU A 179 5.98 -12.78 -3.15
C LEU A 179 5.39 -11.43 -3.57
N SER A 180 4.39 -10.90 -2.83
CA SER A 180 3.89 -9.56 -3.11
C SER A 180 4.97 -8.49 -2.87
N GLY A 181 5.76 -8.62 -1.80
CA GLY A 181 6.89 -7.72 -1.53
C GLY A 181 8.02 -7.81 -2.55
N LEU A 182 8.20 -8.95 -3.22
CA LEU A 182 9.20 -9.07 -4.31
C LEU A 182 8.86 -8.19 -5.53
N ALA A 183 7.64 -7.69 -5.64
CA ALA A 183 7.29 -6.75 -6.70
C ALA A 183 8.08 -5.43 -6.61
N GLU A 184 8.54 -5.01 -5.42
CA GLU A 184 9.40 -3.83 -5.26
C GLU A 184 10.74 -3.96 -5.99
N PRO A 185 11.59 -4.96 -5.69
CA PRO A 185 12.86 -5.10 -6.41
C PRO A 185 12.64 -5.40 -7.90
N VAL A 186 11.56 -6.07 -8.28
CA VAL A 186 11.18 -6.27 -9.68
C VAL A 186 10.82 -4.93 -10.33
N GLY A 187 10.01 -4.10 -9.66
CA GLY A 187 9.65 -2.75 -10.09
C GLY A 187 10.89 -1.85 -10.25
N ALA A 188 11.84 -1.92 -9.31
CA ALA A 188 13.11 -1.22 -9.39
C ALA A 188 13.91 -1.60 -10.65
N VAL A 189 14.07 -2.90 -10.90
CA VAL A 189 14.86 -3.40 -12.05
C VAL A 189 14.16 -3.09 -13.37
N ILE A 190 12.85 -3.36 -13.48
CA ILE A 190 12.09 -3.11 -14.72
C ILE A 190 12.00 -1.61 -14.99
N GLY A 191 11.70 -0.82 -13.95
CA GLY A 191 11.67 0.64 -14.05
C GLY A 191 13.01 1.19 -14.57
N TYR A 192 14.13 0.71 -14.04
CA TYR A 192 15.44 1.08 -14.55
C TYR A 192 15.65 0.68 -16.01
N LEU A 193 15.42 -0.57 -16.37
CA LEU A 193 15.66 -1.07 -17.72
C LEU A 193 14.83 -0.33 -18.79
N ILE A 194 13.60 0.06 -18.45
CA ILE A 194 12.71 0.79 -19.38
C ILE A 194 13.07 2.27 -19.42
N LEU A 195 13.35 2.87 -18.27
CA LEU A 195 13.47 4.33 -18.15
C LEU A 195 14.90 4.82 -18.32
N ALA A 196 15.92 3.98 -18.08
CA ALA A 196 17.33 4.39 -18.13
C ALA A 196 17.71 5.16 -19.40
N PRO A 197 17.27 4.77 -20.60
CA PRO A 197 17.60 5.51 -21.82
C PRO A 197 16.96 6.89 -21.92
N PHE A 198 15.89 7.13 -21.16
CA PHE A 198 15.07 8.35 -21.19
C PHE A 198 15.24 9.21 -19.93
N LEU A 199 16.04 8.75 -18.95
CA LEU A 199 16.21 9.43 -17.68
C LEU A 199 16.83 10.80 -17.88
N ASN A 200 16.03 11.83 -17.58
CA ASN A 200 16.41 13.22 -17.45
C ASN A 200 15.54 13.85 -16.37
N ASP A 201 15.87 15.07 -15.95
CA ASP A 201 15.14 15.74 -14.87
C ASP A 201 13.65 15.92 -15.17
N HIS A 202 13.26 16.14 -16.42
CA HIS A 202 11.86 16.25 -16.79
C HIS A 202 11.10 14.93 -16.55
N VAL A 203 11.66 13.81 -17.03
CA VAL A 203 11.09 12.47 -16.84
C VAL A 203 11.02 12.11 -15.36
N PHE A 204 12.05 12.45 -14.58
CA PHE A 204 12.02 12.29 -13.13
C PHE A 204 10.86 13.03 -12.48
N GLY A 205 10.73 14.33 -12.79
CA GLY A 205 9.65 15.14 -12.22
C GLY A 205 8.27 14.59 -12.55
N VAL A 206 8.04 14.18 -13.80
CA VAL A 206 6.78 13.58 -14.24
C VAL A 206 6.50 12.26 -13.52
N ILE A 207 7.48 11.35 -13.45
CA ILE A 207 7.30 10.04 -12.81
C ILE A 207 7.04 10.19 -11.31
N PHE A 208 7.76 11.07 -10.62
CA PHE A 208 7.53 11.32 -9.19
C PHE A 208 6.13 11.88 -8.92
N GLY A 209 5.65 12.79 -9.77
CA GLY A 209 4.28 13.28 -9.71
C GLY A 209 3.25 12.17 -9.93
N MET A 210 3.45 11.32 -10.94
CA MET A 210 2.56 10.20 -11.24
C MET A 210 2.50 9.18 -10.10
N ILE A 211 3.66 8.77 -9.57
CA ILE A 211 3.72 7.79 -8.47
C ILE A 211 3.09 8.37 -7.21
N ALA A 212 3.30 9.67 -6.91
CA ALA A 212 2.62 10.32 -5.81
C ALA A 212 1.09 10.24 -5.94
N GLY A 213 0.55 10.45 -7.15
CA GLY A 213 -0.88 10.31 -7.43
C GLY A 213 -1.38 8.89 -7.26
N ILE A 214 -0.66 7.91 -7.78
CA ILE A 214 -0.96 6.47 -7.62
C ILE A 214 -1.03 6.11 -6.14
N MET A 215 -0.01 6.45 -5.36
CA MET A 215 0.07 6.10 -3.94
C MET A 215 -1.04 6.76 -3.10
N VAL A 216 -1.39 8.03 -3.39
CA VAL A 216 -2.51 8.70 -2.73
C VAL A 216 -3.83 7.99 -3.04
N PHE A 217 -4.07 7.64 -4.31
CA PHE A 217 -5.28 6.92 -4.69
C PHE A 217 -5.41 5.60 -3.94
N ILE A 218 -4.38 4.76 -3.99
CA ILE A 218 -4.31 3.47 -3.31
C ILE A 218 -4.55 3.60 -1.80
N SER A 219 -3.92 4.60 -1.18
CA SER A 219 -4.08 4.86 0.25
C SER A 219 -5.52 5.18 0.64
N LEU A 220 -6.25 5.91 -0.21
CA LEU A 220 -7.63 6.33 0.04
C LEU A 220 -8.67 5.28 -0.38
N ASP A 221 -8.40 4.54 -1.45
CA ASP A 221 -9.35 3.59 -2.03
C ASP A 221 -9.28 2.21 -1.36
N GLU A 222 -8.11 1.80 -0.90
CA GLU A 222 -7.87 0.47 -0.36
C GLU A 222 -7.51 0.47 1.12
N LEU A 223 -6.39 1.13 1.48
CA LEU A 223 -5.85 1.00 2.83
C LEU A 223 -6.73 1.66 3.89
N LEU A 224 -7.29 2.84 3.60
CA LEU A 224 -8.13 3.56 4.55
C LEU A 224 -9.46 2.84 4.80
N PRO A 225 -10.22 2.42 3.78
CA PRO A 225 -11.43 1.61 3.99
C PRO A 225 -11.13 0.30 4.72
N ALA A 226 -10.00 -0.38 4.38
CA ALA A 226 -9.54 -1.56 5.09
C ALA A 226 -9.32 -1.29 6.58
N ALA A 227 -8.64 -0.22 6.91
CA ALA A 227 -8.39 0.16 8.29
C ALA A 227 -9.68 0.41 9.08
N GLU A 228 -10.68 1.01 8.45
CA GLU A 228 -11.98 1.29 9.09
C GLU A 228 -12.83 0.03 9.27
N GLU A 229 -12.79 -0.90 8.33
CA GLU A 229 -13.59 -2.13 8.40
C GLU A 229 -13.07 -3.11 9.47
N TYR A 230 -11.75 -3.25 9.63
CA TYR A 230 -11.19 -4.16 10.63
C TYR A 230 -11.29 -3.68 12.07
N GLY A 231 -11.56 -2.39 12.31
CA GLY A 231 -11.51 -1.87 13.66
C GLY A 231 -12.56 -0.84 14.01
N LYS A 232 -12.38 -0.22 15.18
CA LYS A 232 -13.15 0.94 15.56
C LYS A 232 -12.51 2.18 14.92
N HIS A 233 -13.31 3.09 14.42
CA HIS A 233 -12.89 4.35 13.80
C HIS A 233 -11.71 5.05 14.52
N HIS A 234 -11.71 5.10 15.85
CA HIS A 234 -10.63 5.71 16.63
C HIS A 234 -9.27 4.98 16.48
N HIS A 235 -9.23 3.67 16.26
CA HIS A 235 -7.96 2.95 16.07
C HIS A 235 -7.32 3.32 14.73
N THR A 236 -8.13 3.46 13.69
CA THR A 236 -7.68 3.97 12.38
C THR A 236 -7.08 5.36 12.52
N ILE A 237 -7.78 6.28 13.21
CA ILE A 237 -7.30 7.65 13.42
C ILE A 237 -5.99 7.69 14.24
N TYR A 238 -5.86 6.86 15.29
CA TYR A 238 -4.61 6.79 16.05
C TYR A 238 -3.46 6.27 15.17
N GLY A 239 -3.73 5.28 14.32
CA GLY A 239 -2.77 4.79 13.33
C GLY A 239 -2.35 5.92 12.37
N LEU A 240 -3.31 6.63 11.79
CA LEU A 240 -3.06 7.76 10.88
C LEU A 240 -2.18 8.84 11.54
N VAL A 241 -2.51 9.27 12.74
CA VAL A 241 -1.72 10.28 13.45
C VAL A 241 -0.31 9.78 13.76
N ALA A 242 -0.17 8.52 14.20
CA ALA A 242 1.13 7.92 14.46
C ALA A 242 1.99 7.80 13.19
N GLY A 243 1.41 7.39 12.06
CA GLY A 243 2.10 7.31 10.77
C GLY A 243 2.58 8.68 10.28
N MET A 244 1.73 9.71 10.36
CA MET A 244 2.15 11.08 10.04
C MET A 244 3.28 11.57 10.93
N ALA A 245 3.22 11.29 12.24
CA ALA A 245 4.27 11.70 13.19
C ALA A 245 5.60 11.01 12.88
N VAL A 246 5.58 9.70 12.59
CA VAL A 246 6.79 8.95 12.21
C VAL A 246 7.38 9.48 10.90
N MET A 247 6.53 9.81 9.91
CA MET A 247 6.98 10.38 8.65
C MET A 247 7.58 11.79 8.82
N ALA A 248 6.96 12.63 9.65
CA ALA A 248 7.52 13.94 9.99
C ALA A 248 8.89 13.82 10.67
N LEU A 249 9.05 12.85 11.59
CA LEU A 249 10.35 12.57 12.21
C LEU A 249 11.36 12.04 11.21
N ASN A 250 10.97 11.16 10.29
CA ASN A 250 11.81 10.66 9.22
C ASN A 250 12.39 11.81 8.37
N LEU A 251 11.55 12.75 7.96
CA LEU A 251 12.00 13.92 7.23
C LEU A 251 12.93 14.82 8.05
N LEU A 252 12.63 15.06 9.32
CA LEU A 252 13.47 15.89 10.19
C LEU A 252 14.84 15.28 10.47
N MET A 253 14.95 13.96 10.49
CA MET A 253 16.21 13.27 10.82
C MET A 253 17.08 12.96 9.61
N LEU A 254 16.50 12.87 8.41
CA LEU A 254 17.16 12.39 7.20
C LEU A 254 17.22 13.46 6.08
N CYS A 255 16.56 14.59 6.25
CA CYS A 255 16.72 15.81 5.44
C CYS A 255 17.42 16.89 6.24
#